data_33675000db1c9f529d063a0af997dc11
#
_entry.id   33675000db1c9f529d063a0af997dc11
#
_cell.length_a   1.000
_cell.length_b   1.000
_cell.length_c   1.000
_cell.angle_alpha   90.00
_cell.angle_beta   90.00
_cell.angle_gamma   90.00
#
_symmetry.space_group_name_H-M   'P 1'
#
loop_
_entity.id
_entity.type
_entity.pdbx_description
1 polymer ?
#
loop_
_entity_poly.entity_id
_entity_poly.type
_entity_poly.pdbx_seq_one_letter_code
_entity_poly.pdbx_strand_id
1 'polypeptide(L)'
;MDKISTGIKDLDSLIDSAYIGDNMVWETEAGTSDDIFILNFIKRSLSEDRDVIYVSFNRSPQSILLHMDVKDHPERLTVLDCFTSGKGKSDRAFLKFYESKRDAYPKIIRVNRPGDISFFSETVNSIQDGLAEGARYIFDSLTGMQDLWGEENNTYKFFTYMCPRLYDLRTVAYWMLEKEAHSQAFKANLRHITQVVIDLSKKKEKLFLKALKLEGRPDREAFKPHLYEIEDSGIRIVPVRKEPSLNIGSKIKETRTRLGMSQKDLADKIGLTSSFVSQIENNQISPSLNSFLQIANALGINPTMLLHKEKRRDDAEWLLRRVAVMKNVYRTGQGYRVYTITDGGKTSAYTAVIAPGALLDKHFLDRKKEELIFVVRGRISVNVENKERELREGDSVFLKEAMPDIWQNKTNEEVELLALCT
;
A
#
# COMPACT_ATOMS: atom_id res chain seq x y z
N MET A 1 -1.94 -2.62 24.74
CA MET A 1 -2.64 -1.34 24.48
C MET A 1 -3.83 -1.64 23.58
N ASP A 2 -4.96 -1.00 23.85
CA ASP A 2 -6.18 -1.24 23.07
C ASP A 2 -6.02 -0.60 21.67
N LYS A 3 -6.25 -1.40 20.63
CA LYS A 3 -6.14 -0.98 19.23
C LYS A 3 -7.41 -0.30 18.76
N ILE A 4 -7.24 0.79 18.06
CA ILE A 4 -8.31 1.62 17.50
C ILE A 4 -8.11 1.67 15.99
N SER A 5 -9.18 1.39 15.24
CA SER A 5 -9.11 1.49 13.78
C SER A 5 -9.08 2.94 13.31
N THR A 6 -8.24 3.23 12.34
CA THR A 6 -8.20 4.51 11.62
C THR A 6 -9.35 4.64 10.60
N GLY A 7 -10.13 3.58 10.40
CA GLY A 7 -11.13 3.48 9.33
C GLY A 7 -10.55 3.04 7.98
N ILE A 8 -9.23 2.88 7.89
CA ILE A 8 -8.53 2.45 6.66
C ILE A 8 -7.74 1.18 6.98
N LYS A 9 -8.26 0.04 6.51
CA LYS A 9 -7.71 -1.29 6.81
C LYS A 9 -6.23 -1.44 6.46
N ASP A 10 -5.82 -0.88 5.32
CA ASP A 10 -4.43 -0.97 4.88
C ASP A 10 -3.51 -0.12 5.78
N LEU A 11 -3.99 1.05 6.24
CA LEU A 11 -3.27 1.88 7.19
C LEU A 11 -3.14 1.19 8.55
N ASP A 12 -4.25 0.63 9.06
CA ASP A 12 -4.25 -0.13 10.31
C ASP A 12 -3.26 -1.29 10.27
N SER A 13 -3.19 -2.00 9.13
CA SER A 13 -2.23 -3.08 8.93
C SER A 13 -0.79 -2.58 8.86
N LEU A 14 -0.56 -1.39 8.29
CA LEU A 14 0.76 -0.81 8.09
C LEU A 14 1.36 -0.25 9.37
N ILE A 15 0.55 0.45 10.19
CA ILE A 15 1.02 1.11 11.42
C ILE A 15 0.69 0.33 12.70
N ASP A 16 0.17 -0.89 12.58
CA ASP A 16 -0.36 -1.70 13.68
C ASP A 16 -1.55 -1.04 14.41
N SER A 17 -2.41 -0.33 13.69
CA SER A 17 -3.54 0.49 14.16
C SER A 17 -3.12 1.73 14.97
N ALA A 18 -4.06 2.61 15.31
CA ALA A 18 -3.88 3.58 16.37
C ALA A 18 -4.04 2.87 17.72
N TYR A 19 -3.39 3.36 18.74
CA TYR A 19 -3.59 2.92 20.12
C TYR A 19 -4.38 3.96 20.90
N ILE A 20 -5.13 3.50 21.89
CA ILE A 20 -5.83 4.43 22.77
C ILE A 20 -4.83 5.35 23.46
N GLY A 21 -5.08 6.66 23.41
CA GLY A 21 -4.16 7.70 23.87
C GLY A 21 -3.27 8.29 22.77
N ASP A 22 -3.20 7.70 21.57
CA ASP A 22 -2.33 8.21 20.51
C ASP A 22 -2.70 9.62 20.07
N ASN A 23 -1.70 10.47 20.06
CA ASN A 23 -1.71 11.70 19.29
C ASN A 23 -0.97 11.47 17.99
N MET A 24 -1.67 11.63 16.87
CA MET A 24 -1.17 11.36 15.52
C MET A 24 -1.00 12.68 14.76
N VAL A 25 0.23 13.09 14.52
CA VAL A 25 0.52 14.25 13.66
C VAL A 25 0.58 13.80 12.20
N TRP A 26 -0.18 14.47 11.37
CA TRP A 26 -0.22 14.28 9.92
C TRP A 26 0.51 15.45 9.26
N GLU A 27 1.73 15.22 8.82
CA GLU A 27 2.51 16.19 8.06
C GLU A 27 2.12 16.07 6.58
N THR A 28 1.35 17.03 6.08
CA THR A 28 0.75 16.96 4.75
C THR A 28 1.41 17.94 3.78
N GLU A 29 1.45 17.58 2.52
CA GLU A 29 1.87 18.40 1.39
C GLU A 29 0.64 18.75 0.55
N ALA A 30 0.64 19.93 -0.07
CA ALA A 30 -0.48 20.36 -0.88
C ALA A 30 -0.85 19.33 -1.96
N GLY A 31 -2.15 19.02 -2.05
CA GLY A 31 -2.68 18.06 -3.02
C GLY A 31 -2.53 16.59 -2.64
N THR A 32 -2.30 16.28 -1.36
CA THR A 32 -2.25 14.90 -0.85
C THR A 32 -3.62 14.33 -0.45
N SER A 33 -4.69 15.14 -0.55
CA SER A 33 -6.07 14.72 -0.23
C SER A 33 -6.20 14.13 1.18
N ASP A 34 -5.59 14.79 2.15
CA ASP A 34 -5.58 14.41 3.56
C ASP A 34 -6.97 14.35 4.20
N ASP A 35 -7.95 15.11 3.67
CA ASP A 35 -9.36 15.07 4.05
C ASP A 35 -9.95 13.66 4.10
N ILE A 36 -9.50 12.79 3.21
CA ILE A 36 -10.01 11.43 3.10
C ILE A 36 -9.62 10.58 4.32
N PHE A 37 -8.41 10.81 4.88
CA PHE A 37 -7.97 10.14 6.12
C PHE A 37 -8.81 10.61 7.31
N ILE A 38 -9.07 11.91 7.38
CA ILE A 38 -9.95 12.52 8.40
C ILE A 38 -11.36 11.92 8.30
N LEU A 39 -11.94 11.89 7.10
CA LEU A 39 -13.30 11.41 6.89
C LEU A 39 -13.47 9.92 7.24
N ASN A 40 -12.51 9.07 6.88
CA ASN A 40 -12.54 7.66 7.25
C ASN A 40 -12.44 7.48 8.77
N PHE A 41 -11.59 8.26 9.45
CA PHE A 41 -11.47 8.20 10.90
C PHE A 41 -12.77 8.66 11.60
N ILE A 42 -13.40 9.72 11.12
CA ILE A 42 -14.70 10.19 11.65
C ILE A 42 -15.77 9.11 11.46
N LYS A 43 -15.97 8.62 10.25
CA LYS A 43 -16.97 7.59 9.93
C LYS A 43 -16.76 6.33 10.77
N ARG A 44 -15.53 5.89 10.92
CA ARG A 44 -15.20 4.73 11.75
C ARG A 44 -15.51 4.96 13.21
N SER A 45 -15.11 6.10 13.74
CA SER A 45 -15.35 6.47 15.14
C SER A 45 -16.83 6.52 15.47
N LEU A 46 -17.63 7.14 14.60
CA LEU A 46 -19.09 7.22 14.77
C LEU A 46 -19.73 5.83 14.69
N SER A 47 -19.28 4.96 13.79
CA SER A 47 -19.77 3.58 13.71
C SER A 47 -19.41 2.71 14.92
N GLU A 48 -18.48 3.16 15.76
CA GLU A 48 -18.10 2.57 17.05
C GLU A 48 -18.76 3.27 18.24
N ASP A 49 -19.78 4.08 18.00
CA ASP A 49 -20.49 4.88 19.02
C ASP A 49 -19.58 5.81 19.81
N ARG A 50 -18.52 6.36 19.18
CA ARG A 50 -17.61 7.31 19.82
C ARG A 50 -17.96 8.75 19.46
N ASP A 51 -17.85 9.63 20.47
CA ASP A 51 -17.98 11.05 20.25
C ASP A 51 -16.77 11.59 19.50
N VAL A 52 -17.01 12.41 18.49
CA VAL A 52 -15.99 13.01 17.63
C VAL A 52 -16.05 14.53 17.74
N ILE A 53 -14.90 15.13 18.02
CA ILE A 53 -14.72 16.58 18.07
C ILE A 53 -13.85 17.01 16.90
N TYR A 54 -14.42 17.73 15.95
CA TYR A 54 -13.71 18.29 14.82
C TYR A 54 -13.49 19.79 15.02
N VAL A 55 -12.24 20.20 15.14
CA VAL A 55 -11.86 21.60 15.38
C VAL A 55 -11.36 22.21 14.08
N SER A 56 -12.10 23.18 13.53
CA SER A 56 -11.79 23.81 12.25
C SER A 56 -11.29 25.24 12.39
N PHE A 57 -10.07 25.48 11.93
CA PHE A 57 -9.47 26.82 11.82
C PHE A 57 -9.47 27.38 10.39
N ASN A 58 -9.60 26.51 9.39
CA ASN A 58 -9.41 26.89 7.99
C ASN A 58 -10.69 26.88 7.16
N ARG A 59 -11.74 26.20 7.60
CA ARG A 59 -12.96 25.99 6.83
C ARG A 59 -14.20 26.50 7.54
N SER A 60 -15.08 27.15 6.78
CA SER A 60 -16.38 27.57 7.30
C SER A 60 -17.28 26.34 7.56
N PRO A 61 -18.27 26.46 8.48
CA PRO A 61 -19.22 25.39 8.76
C PRO A 61 -19.92 24.83 7.51
N GLN A 62 -20.32 25.71 6.59
CA GLN A 62 -20.95 25.31 5.35
C GLN A 62 -20.01 24.47 4.47
N SER A 63 -18.74 24.88 4.36
CA SER A 63 -17.72 24.12 3.63
C SER A 63 -17.48 22.76 4.25
N ILE A 64 -17.42 22.68 5.58
CA ILE A 64 -17.25 21.42 6.30
C ILE A 64 -18.40 20.46 6.00
N LEU A 65 -19.64 20.90 6.11
CA LEU A 65 -20.83 20.07 5.88
C LEU A 65 -20.93 19.58 4.43
N LEU A 66 -20.47 20.36 3.46
CA LEU A 66 -20.44 19.94 2.05
C LEU A 66 -19.45 18.83 1.79
N HIS A 67 -18.32 18.80 2.53
CA HIS A 67 -17.27 17.79 2.35
C HIS A 67 -17.45 16.58 3.28
N MET A 68 -18.14 16.74 4.41
CA MET A 68 -18.43 15.69 5.37
C MET A 68 -19.82 15.10 5.12
N ASP A 69 -19.92 14.10 4.23
CA ASP A 69 -21.14 13.29 4.10
C ASP A 69 -21.19 12.26 5.24
N VAL A 70 -21.52 12.74 6.45
CA VAL A 70 -21.69 11.93 7.66
C VAL A 70 -23.18 11.65 7.83
N LYS A 71 -23.58 10.39 7.59
CA LYS A 71 -24.98 9.93 7.70
C LYS A 71 -25.24 9.14 8.99
N ASP A 72 -24.21 8.44 9.46
CA ASP A 72 -24.30 7.58 10.63
C ASP A 72 -23.98 8.38 11.89
N HIS A 73 -24.87 8.35 12.87
CA HIS A 73 -24.73 8.98 14.19
C HIS A 73 -24.23 10.44 14.18
N PRO A 74 -24.83 11.34 13.37
CA PRO A 74 -24.37 12.73 13.26
C PRO A 74 -24.49 13.50 14.57
N GLU A 75 -25.30 13.05 15.52
CA GLU A 75 -25.47 13.61 16.87
C GLU A 75 -24.22 13.47 17.74
N ARG A 76 -23.34 12.50 17.42
CA ARG A 76 -22.05 12.28 18.11
C ARG A 76 -20.91 13.11 17.52
N LEU A 77 -21.13 13.79 16.40
CA LEU A 77 -20.15 14.69 15.81
C LEU A 77 -20.40 16.12 16.26
N THR A 78 -19.41 16.71 16.93
CA THR A 78 -19.39 18.12 17.27
C THR A 78 -18.30 18.85 16.49
N VAL A 79 -18.65 19.89 15.77
CA VAL A 79 -17.73 20.76 15.06
C VAL A 79 -17.51 22.03 15.85
N LEU A 80 -16.26 22.33 16.19
CA LEU A 80 -15.85 23.60 16.75
C LEU A 80 -15.43 24.55 15.64
N ASP A 81 -16.27 25.52 15.32
CA ASP A 81 -15.98 26.52 14.31
C ASP A 81 -15.13 27.65 14.90
N CYS A 82 -13.83 27.55 14.70
CA CYS A 82 -12.86 28.58 14.98
C CYS A 82 -12.64 29.53 13.79
N PHE A 83 -13.10 29.12 12.58
CA PHE A 83 -12.92 29.91 11.37
C PHE A 83 -13.77 31.17 11.36
N THR A 84 -15.08 31.05 11.62
CA THR A 84 -16.03 32.18 11.46
C THR A 84 -15.63 33.39 12.28
N SER A 85 -15.27 33.22 13.56
CA SER A 85 -14.83 34.32 14.42
C SER A 85 -13.34 34.64 14.32
N GLY A 86 -12.53 33.71 13.80
CA GLY A 86 -11.10 33.86 13.57
C GLY A 86 -10.81 34.47 12.20
N LYS A 87 -10.32 33.66 11.26
CA LYS A 87 -9.95 34.07 9.91
C LYS A 87 -11.14 34.66 9.12
N GLY A 88 -12.35 34.19 9.38
CA GLY A 88 -13.59 34.73 8.81
C GLY A 88 -14.01 36.08 9.35
N LYS A 89 -13.32 36.63 10.40
CA LYS A 89 -13.52 37.98 10.96
C LYS A 89 -14.97 38.31 11.29
N SER A 90 -15.76 37.27 11.61
CA SER A 90 -17.22 37.42 11.85
C SER A 90 -17.96 38.07 10.68
N ASP A 91 -17.53 37.86 9.47
CA ASP A 91 -18.17 38.35 8.26
C ASP A 91 -19.62 37.81 8.18
N ARG A 92 -20.54 38.69 7.73
CA ARG A 92 -21.97 38.39 7.62
C ARG A 92 -22.26 37.19 6.73
N ALA A 93 -21.42 36.93 5.74
CA ALA A 93 -21.59 35.78 4.86
C ALA A 93 -21.46 34.45 5.64
N PHE A 94 -20.55 34.36 6.61
CA PHE A 94 -20.39 33.19 7.47
C PHE A 94 -21.39 33.13 8.60
N LEU A 95 -21.78 34.31 9.16
CA LEU A 95 -22.76 34.39 10.24
C LEU A 95 -24.15 33.95 9.84
N LYS A 96 -24.55 34.14 8.56
CA LYS A 96 -25.84 33.67 8.03
C LYS A 96 -26.05 32.17 8.23
N PHE A 97 -25.00 31.38 8.32
CA PHE A 97 -25.10 29.95 8.61
C PHE A 97 -25.84 29.68 9.91
N TYR A 98 -25.59 30.50 10.95
CA TYR A 98 -26.20 30.36 12.28
C TYR A 98 -27.61 30.91 12.34
N GLU A 99 -28.02 31.76 11.42
CA GLU A 99 -29.37 32.30 11.36
C GLU A 99 -30.39 31.25 10.86
N SER A 100 -29.94 30.29 10.02
CA SER A 100 -30.81 29.35 9.31
C SER A 100 -30.92 27.97 9.93
N LYS A 101 -30.03 27.59 10.86
CA LYS A 101 -29.94 26.24 11.42
C LYS A 101 -30.00 26.27 12.95
N ARG A 102 -31.17 26.01 13.50
CA ARG A 102 -31.37 25.64 14.88
C ARG A 102 -31.60 24.13 14.93
N ASP A 103 -30.91 23.43 15.82
CA ASP A 103 -31.09 21.99 16.11
C ASP A 103 -30.77 21.01 14.99
N ALA A 104 -29.82 21.35 14.10
CA ALA A 104 -29.33 20.41 13.08
C ALA A 104 -28.07 19.64 13.56
N TYR A 105 -27.96 18.37 13.16
CA TYR A 105 -26.77 17.58 13.36
C TYR A 105 -25.95 17.53 12.06
N PRO A 106 -24.60 17.46 12.14
CA PRO A 106 -23.79 17.48 13.38
C PRO A 106 -23.91 18.81 14.15
N LYS A 107 -23.65 18.76 15.46
CA LYS A 107 -23.67 19.96 16.33
C LYS A 107 -22.50 20.87 15.94
N ILE A 108 -22.79 22.13 15.63
CA ILE A 108 -21.77 23.13 15.29
C ILE A 108 -21.75 24.21 16.36
N ILE A 109 -20.61 24.35 17.02
CA ILE A 109 -20.39 25.34 18.10
C ILE A 109 -19.41 26.39 17.56
N ARG A 110 -19.89 27.63 17.47
CA ARG A 110 -19.05 28.77 17.15
C ARG A 110 -18.17 29.16 18.35
N VAL A 111 -16.85 29.13 18.14
CA VAL A 111 -15.87 29.63 19.12
C VAL A 111 -15.75 31.16 18.96
N ASN A 112 -16.17 31.92 19.94
CA ASN A 112 -16.28 33.38 19.80
C ASN A 112 -14.93 34.11 19.77
N ARG A 113 -13.90 33.58 20.44
CA ARG A 113 -12.55 34.15 20.55
C ARG A 113 -11.49 33.12 20.27
N PRO A 114 -11.43 32.54 19.03
CA PRO A 114 -10.48 31.45 18.71
C PRO A 114 -9.03 31.96 18.66
N GLY A 115 -8.79 33.27 18.58
CA GLY A 115 -7.45 33.87 18.67
C GLY A 115 -6.92 34.01 20.10
N ASP A 116 -7.76 33.87 21.10
CA ASP A 116 -7.39 33.81 22.52
C ASP A 116 -7.16 32.36 22.91
N ILE A 117 -5.88 31.97 23.08
CA ILE A 117 -5.47 30.58 23.32
C ILE A 117 -6.05 30.04 24.63
N SER A 118 -6.12 30.88 25.68
CA SER A 118 -6.69 30.49 26.97
C SER A 118 -8.17 30.20 26.85
N PHE A 119 -8.92 31.10 26.22
CA PHE A 119 -10.36 30.94 25.98
C PHE A 119 -10.65 29.72 25.10
N PHE A 120 -9.84 29.50 24.06
CA PHE A 120 -9.96 28.31 23.20
C PHE A 120 -9.70 27.02 24.00
N SER A 121 -8.63 27.00 24.80
CA SER A 121 -8.30 25.84 25.65
C SER A 121 -9.42 25.53 26.66
N GLU A 122 -9.96 26.52 27.30
CA GLU A 122 -11.11 26.39 28.22
C GLU A 122 -12.33 25.84 27.47
N THR A 123 -12.61 26.34 26.27
CA THR A 123 -13.72 25.84 25.43
C THR A 123 -13.55 24.35 25.11
N VAL A 124 -12.38 23.91 24.68
CA VAL A 124 -12.11 22.50 24.40
C VAL A 124 -12.24 21.66 25.66
N ASN A 125 -11.68 22.12 26.78
CA ASN A 125 -11.75 21.41 28.06
C ASN A 125 -13.22 21.27 28.55
N SER A 126 -14.01 22.32 28.46
CA SER A 126 -15.43 22.31 28.87
C SER A 126 -16.28 21.34 28.06
N ILE A 127 -15.96 21.17 26.76
CA ILE A 127 -16.64 20.19 25.94
C ILE A 127 -16.21 18.78 26.35
N GLN A 128 -14.92 18.56 26.58
CA GLN A 128 -14.37 17.26 26.99
C GLN A 128 -14.98 16.79 28.32
N ASP A 129 -15.19 17.68 29.26
CA ASP A 129 -15.78 17.36 30.58
C ASP A 129 -17.20 16.77 30.47
N GLY A 130 -17.90 17.04 29.38
CA GLY A 130 -19.20 16.47 29.05
C GLY A 130 -19.20 15.18 28.24
N LEU A 131 -18.04 14.68 27.87
CA LEU A 131 -17.92 13.50 27.01
C LEU A 131 -17.50 12.26 27.80
N ALA A 132 -17.84 11.07 27.26
CA ALA A 132 -17.33 9.82 27.77
C ALA A 132 -15.82 9.66 27.45
N GLU A 133 -15.13 8.78 28.19
CA GLU A 133 -13.76 8.40 27.86
C GLU A 133 -13.66 7.83 26.45
N GLY A 134 -12.55 8.14 25.79
CA GLY A 134 -12.26 7.61 24.48
C GLY A 134 -12.87 8.41 23.33
N ALA A 135 -13.23 9.67 23.55
CA ALA A 135 -13.59 10.60 22.48
C ALA A 135 -12.47 10.72 21.43
N ARG A 136 -12.80 11.13 20.22
CA ARG A 136 -11.88 11.30 19.10
C ARG A 136 -11.76 12.78 18.74
N TYR A 137 -10.54 13.21 18.51
CA TYR A 137 -10.27 14.61 18.16
C TYR A 137 -9.64 14.74 16.79
N ILE A 138 -10.03 15.75 16.05
CA ILE A 138 -9.37 16.19 14.83
C ILE A 138 -9.13 17.70 14.95
N PHE A 139 -7.86 18.10 14.90
CA PHE A 139 -7.45 19.50 14.86
C PHE A 139 -7.05 19.86 13.43
N ASP A 140 -7.92 20.55 12.71
CA ASP A 140 -7.72 20.97 11.30
C ASP A 140 -7.59 22.50 11.23
N SER A 141 -6.38 23.05 11.29
CA SER A 141 -5.07 22.41 11.42
C SER A 141 -4.18 23.20 12.40
N LEU A 142 -3.04 22.63 12.79
CA LEU A 142 -1.99 23.35 13.54
C LEU A 142 -1.51 24.58 12.76
N THR A 143 -1.43 24.49 11.44
CA THR A 143 -1.13 25.62 10.56
C THR A 143 -2.20 26.71 10.67
N GLY A 144 -3.47 26.31 10.67
CA GLY A 144 -4.57 27.24 10.87
C GLY A 144 -4.57 27.93 12.23
N MET A 145 -4.16 27.21 13.28
CA MET A 145 -3.93 27.78 14.61
C MET A 145 -2.82 28.83 14.59
N GLN A 146 -1.65 28.46 13.97
CA GLN A 146 -0.53 29.38 13.86
C GLN A 146 -0.86 30.66 13.11
N ASP A 147 -1.59 30.57 12.00
CA ASP A 147 -2.04 31.75 11.25
C ASP A 147 -2.87 32.72 12.11
N LEU A 148 -3.62 32.17 13.06
CA LEU A 148 -4.47 32.97 13.95
C LEU A 148 -3.74 33.47 15.20
N TRP A 149 -2.81 32.67 15.73
CA TRP A 149 -2.05 32.97 16.96
C TRP A 149 -0.70 33.63 16.74
N GLY A 150 -0.26 33.72 15.47
CA GLY A 150 0.93 34.42 15.00
C GLY A 150 2.18 33.54 14.98
N GLU A 151 2.79 33.26 16.12
CA GLU A 151 4.08 32.58 16.19
C GLU A 151 3.96 31.05 16.40
N GLU A 152 4.89 30.27 15.81
CA GLU A 152 5.01 28.83 16.03
C GLU A 152 5.05 28.46 17.51
N ASN A 153 5.72 29.30 18.32
CA ASN A 153 5.86 29.07 19.77
C ASN A 153 4.50 29.06 20.51
N ASN A 154 3.52 29.84 20.08
CA ASN A 154 2.20 29.88 20.65
C ASN A 154 1.46 28.57 20.35
N THR A 155 1.48 28.11 19.12
CA THR A 155 0.92 26.81 18.70
C THR A 155 1.62 25.66 19.41
N TYR A 156 2.94 25.72 19.55
CA TYR A 156 3.72 24.72 20.27
C TYR A 156 3.35 24.64 21.76
N LYS A 157 3.21 25.77 22.45
CA LYS A 157 2.78 25.81 23.85
C LYS A 157 1.40 25.19 24.04
N PHE A 158 0.45 25.49 23.17
CA PHE A 158 -0.88 24.85 23.20
C PHE A 158 -0.75 23.35 22.99
N PHE A 159 0.00 22.94 21.99
CA PHE A 159 0.21 21.53 21.66
C PHE A 159 0.85 20.74 22.82
N THR A 160 1.87 21.30 23.48
CA THR A 160 2.56 20.66 24.62
C THR A 160 1.68 20.52 25.85
N TYR A 161 0.67 21.37 25.99
CA TYR A 161 -0.34 21.25 27.02
C TYR A 161 -1.43 20.21 26.64
N MET A 162 -1.95 20.29 25.44
CA MET A 162 -3.10 19.49 25.03
C MET A 162 -2.74 18.04 24.72
N CYS A 163 -1.61 17.78 24.09
CA CYS A 163 -1.20 16.44 23.68
C CYS A 163 -1.10 15.45 24.86
N PRO A 164 -0.37 15.73 25.97
CA PRO A 164 -0.36 14.86 27.14
C PRO A 164 -1.74 14.73 27.80
N ARG A 165 -2.52 15.81 27.84
CA ARG A 165 -3.88 15.80 28.41
C ARG A 165 -4.79 14.82 27.64
N LEU A 166 -4.78 14.87 26.32
CA LEU A 166 -5.57 13.95 25.48
C LEU A 166 -5.11 12.51 25.62
N TYR A 167 -3.80 12.28 25.82
CA TYR A 167 -3.25 10.97 26.14
C TYR A 167 -3.83 10.41 27.44
N ASP A 168 -3.78 11.18 28.52
CA ASP A 168 -4.29 10.78 29.84
C ASP A 168 -5.81 10.55 29.82
N LEU A 169 -6.56 11.31 29.01
CA LEU A 169 -8.00 11.14 28.80
C LEU A 169 -8.34 9.96 27.87
N ARG A 170 -7.35 9.15 27.48
CA ARG A 170 -7.51 7.98 26.63
C ARG A 170 -8.18 8.27 25.28
N THR A 171 -7.99 9.48 24.76
CA THR A 171 -8.51 9.88 23.44
C THR A 171 -7.56 9.42 22.32
N VAL A 172 -8.03 9.48 21.06
CA VAL A 172 -7.16 9.44 19.88
C VAL A 172 -7.34 10.76 19.15
N ALA A 173 -6.23 11.45 18.88
CA ALA A 173 -6.27 12.76 18.26
C ALA A 173 -5.47 12.82 16.96
N TYR A 174 -6.09 13.36 15.90
CA TYR A 174 -5.42 13.73 14.66
C TYR A 174 -5.06 15.20 14.70
N TRP A 175 -3.81 15.51 14.37
CA TRP A 175 -3.25 16.86 14.30
C TRP A 175 -2.76 17.10 12.88
N MET A 176 -3.53 17.86 12.11
CA MET A 176 -3.16 18.15 10.71
C MET A 176 -2.16 19.30 10.67
N LEU A 177 -1.15 19.18 9.81
CA LEU A 177 -0.05 20.12 9.68
C LEU A 177 0.43 20.20 8.23
N GLU A 178 0.34 21.37 7.59
CA GLU A 178 0.93 21.63 6.28
C GLU A 178 2.45 21.80 6.43
N LYS A 179 3.21 20.80 6.04
CA LYS A 179 4.64 20.70 6.37
C LYS A 179 5.52 21.80 5.79
N GLU A 180 5.11 22.40 4.68
CA GLU A 180 5.85 23.48 4.03
C GLU A 180 5.65 24.85 4.73
N ALA A 181 4.61 24.97 5.56
CA ALA A 181 4.29 26.19 6.28
C ALA A 181 5.05 26.33 7.61
N HIS A 182 5.82 25.32 8.01
CA HIS A 182 6.44 25.26 9.33
C HIS A 182 7.94 25.00 9.28
N SER A 183 8.65 25.55 10.27
CA SER A 183 10.08 25.33 10.43
C SER A 183 10.42 23.86 10.74
N GLN A 184 11.63 23.44 10.37
CA GLN A 184 12.10 22.09 10.72
C GLN A 184 12.20 21.89 12.24
N ALA A 185 12.53 22.95 12.98
CA ALA A 185 12.60 22.91 14.44
C ALA A 185 11.23 22.66 15.05
N PHE A 186 10.18 23.36 14.59
CA PHE A 186 8.81 23.15 15.05
C PHE A 186 8.34 21.71 14.80
N LYS A 187 8.52 21.20 13.59
CA LYS A 187 8.18 19.81 13.25
C LYS A 187 8.95 18.79 14.10
N ALA A 188 10.25 19.00 14.32
CA ALA A 188 11.06 18.12 15.17
C ALA A 188 10.54 18.10 16.62
N ASN A 189 10.15 19.27 17.15
CA ASN A 189 9.59 19.40 18.49
C ASN A 189 8.24 18.66 18.63
N LEU A 190 7.35 18.77 17.64
CA LEU A 190 6.09 18.02 17.63
C LEU A 190 6.34 16.50 17.58
N ARG A 191 7.24 16.05 16.70
CA ARG A 191 7.61 14.63 16.58
C ARG A 191 8.18 14.07 17.87
N HIS A 192 8.85 14.88 18.69
CA HIS A 192 9.38 14.43 19.98
C HIS A 192 8.28 14.03 20.96
N ILE A 193 7.19 14.77 21.01
CA ILE A 193 6.12 14.61 22.01
C ILE A 193 5.07 13.58 21.58
N THR A 194 4.72 13.53 20.30
CA THR A 194 3.65 12.67 19.77
C THR A 194 4.03 11.20 19.72
N GLN A 195 3.04 10.32 19.74
CA GLN A 195 3.21 8.87 19.60
C GLN A 195 3.35 8.44 18.14
N VAL A 196 2.61 9.09 17.25
CA VAL A 196 2.57 8.75 15.82
C VAL A 196 2.78 9.99 14.96
N VAL A 197 3.63 9.87 13.94
CA VAL A 197 3.77 10.92 12.92
C VAL A 197 3.75 10.28 11.55
N ILE A 198 2.83 10.72 10.70
CA ILE A 198 2.63 10.27 9.34
C ILE A 198 2.98 11.42 8.38
N ASP A 199 3.78 11.13 7.36
CA ASP A 199 4.10 12.06 6.27
C ASP A 199 3.31 11.69 5.03
N LEU A 200 2.52 12.63 4.53
CA LEU A 200 1.87 12.55 3.22
C LEU A 200 2.64 13.44 2.25
N SER A 201 2.99 12.91 1.10
CA SER A 201 3.73 13.62 0.06
C SER A 201 3.24 13.30 -1.34
N LYS A 202 3.42 14.26 -2.25
CA LYS A 202 3.10 14.10 -3.66
C LYS A 202 4.38 14.18 -4.48
N LYS A 203 4.64 13.17 -5.33
CA LYS A 203 5.77 13.18 -6.27
C LYS A 203 5.23 12.90 -7.67
N LYS A 204 5.36 13.89 -8.56
CA LYS A 204 4.67 13.89 -9.84
C LYS A 204 3.17 13.73 -9.59
N GLU A 205 2.48 12.77 -10.22
CA GLU A 205 1.05 12.54 -9.98
C GLU A 205 0.77 11.40 -8.96
N LYS A 206 1.79 10.95 -8.22
CA LYS A 206 1.66 9.84 -7.27
C LYS A 206 1.67 10.34 -5.83
N LEU A 207 0.79 9.77 -5.02
CA LEU A 207 0.62 10.08 -3.61
C LEU A 207 1.34 9.05 -2.75
N PHE A 208 2.08 9.51 -1.74
CA PHE A 208 2.89 8.65 -0.88
C PHE A 208 2.61 8.92 0.59
N LEU A 209 2.59 7.84 1.34
CA LEU A 209 2.48 7.83 2.79
C LEU A 209 3.68 7.09 3.39
N LYS A 210 4.24 7.60 4.48
CA LYS A 210 5.19 6.89 5.34
C LYS A 210 5.05 7.35 6.79
N ALA A 211 5.40 6.49 7.73
CA ALA A 211 5.57 6.90 9.10
C ALA A 211 6.92 7.61 9.28
N LEU A 212 6.94 8.64 10.11
CA LEU A 212 8.16 9.28 10.60
C LEU A 212 8.44 8.87 12.06
N LYS A 213 7.39 8.55 12.81
CA LYS A 213 7.44 8.04 14.18
C LYS A 213 6.29 7.07 14.43
N LEU A 214 6.58 5.96 15.09
CA LEU A 214 5.62 4.99 15.61
C LEU A 214 6.12 4.53 16.97
N GLU A 215 5.56 5.03 18.03
CA GLU A 215 5.96 4.68 19.40
C GLU A 215 5.34 3.33 19.81
N GLY A 216 6.16 2.46 20.40
CA GLY A 216 5.70 1.17 20.91
C GLY A 216 5.33 0.12 19.85
N ARG A 217 5.67 0.34 18.57
CA ARG A 217 5.36 -0.57 17.46
C ARG A 217 6.62 -1.16 16.84
N PRO A 218 6.69 -2.49 16.64
CA PRO A 218 7.90 -3.17 16.16
C PRO A 218 8.09 -3.07 14.64
N ASP A 219 7.01 -2.84 13.85
CA ASP A 219 7.08 -2.88 12.40
C ASP A 219 7.84 -1.69 11.82
N ARG A 220 8.81 -1.99 10.95
CA ARG A 220 9.63 -1.01 10.25
C ARG A 220 9.21 -0.75 8.81
N GLU A 221 8.27 -1.51 8.26
CA GLU A 221 7.80 -1.30 6.89
C GLU A 221 7.10 0.05 6.75
N ALA A 222 6.34 0.49 7.74
CA ALA A 222 5.66 1.78 7.75
C ALA A 222 6.59 2.99 7.55
N PHE A 223 7.88 2.88 7.88
CA PHE A 223 8.87 3.94 7.67
C PHE A 223 9.35 4.07 6.21
N LYS A 224 8.98 3.12 5.37
CA LYS A 224 9.23 3.20 3.93
C LYS A 224 8.09 3.94 3.25
N PRO A 225 8.34 4.64 2.12
CA PRO A 225 7.25 5.23 1.35
C PRO A 225 6.31 4.15 0.80
N HIS A 226 5.02 4.35 0.96
CA HIS A 226 3.95 3.53 0.38
C HIS A 226 3.13 4.40 -0.56
N LEU A 227 2.83 3.89 -1.74
CA LEU A 227 1.90 4.53 -2.66
C LEU A 227 0.48 4.39 -2.08
N TYR A 228 -0.31 5.46 -2.09
CA TYR A 228 -1.73 5.32 -1.85
C TYR A 228 -2.54 5.88 -3.01
N GLU A 229 -3.65 5.23 -3.25
CA GLU A 229 -4.59 5.55 -4.31
C GLU A 229 -5.96 5.78 -3.67
N ILE A 230 -6.68 6.76 -4.21
CA ILE A 230 -8.03 7.09 -3.77
C ILE A 230 -8.97 6.40 -4.74
N GLU A 231 -9.80 5.52 -4.22
CA GLU A 231 -10.80 4.76 -4.96
C GLU A 231 -12.20 5.17 -4.47
N ASP A 232 -13.25 4.90 -5.24
CA ASP A 232 -14.64 5.19 -4.84
C ASP A 232 -15.02 4.54 -3.51
N SER A 233 -14.38 3.43 -3.16
CA SER A 233 -14.59 2.67 -1.92
C SER A 233 -13.69 3.10 -0.76
N GLY A 234 -12.77 4.06 -0.93
CA GLY A 234 -11.85 4.51 0.12
C GLY A 234 -10.40 4.66 -0.33
N ILE A 235 -9.48 4.43 0.60
CA ILE A 235 -8.03 4.49 0.35
C ILE A 235 -7.45 3.09 0.27
N ARG A 236 -6.67 2.84 -0.77
CA ARG A 236 -5.82 1.66 -0.89
C ARG A 236 -4.36 2.06 -0.74
N ILE A 237 -3.65 1.45 0.22
CA ILE A 237 -2.21 1.67 0.42
C ILE A 237 -1.46 0.49 -0.19
N VAL A 238 -0.67 0.79 -1.20
CA VAL A 238 0.15 -0.20 -1.89
C VAL A 238 1.59 0.00 -1.43
N PRO A 239 2.26 -1.03 -0.89
CA PRO A 239 3.68 -0.92 -0.66
C PRO A 239 4.33 -0.45 -1.95
N VAL A 240 5.12 0.63 -1.91
CA VAL A 240 5.97 0.94 -3.06
C VAL A 240 6.85 -0.28 -3.20
N ARG A 241 6.42 -1.20 -4.06
CA ARG A 241 7.38 -2.13 -4.59
C ARG A 241 8.48 -1.22 -5.11
N LYS A 242 9.65 -1.22 -4.44
CA LYS A 242 10.85 -0.88 -5.18
C LYS A 242 10.65 -1.66 -6.46
N GLU A 243 10.52 -0.98 -7.61
CA GLU A 243 10.75 -1.70 -8.87
C GLU A 243 11.95 -2.52 -8.52
N PRO A 244 11.87 -3.85 -8.55
CA PRO A 244 12.94 -4.66 -8.01
C PRO A 244 14.16 -4.09 -8.68
N SER A 245 14.95 -3.36 -7.92
CA SER A 245 16.19 -2.82 -8.42
C SER A 245 16.84 -4.09 -8.94
N LEU A 246 16.98 -4.15 -10.25
CA LEU A 246 17.64 -5.28 -10.87
C LEU A 246 18.89 -5.40 -10.04
N ASN A 247 18.97 -6.41 -9.20
CA ASN A 247 20.05 -6.56 -8.23
C ASN A 247 21.29 -7.05 -9.00
N ILE A 248 21.59 -6.26 -10.06
CA ILE A 248 22.61 -6.53 -11.06
C ILE A 248 23.96 -6.71 -10.36
N GLY A 249 24.23 -5.85 -9.36
CA GLY A 249 25.48 -5.91 -8.64
C GLY A 249 25.69 -7.23 -7.91
N SER A 250 24.69 -7.69 -7.16
CA SER A 250 24.79 -8.98 -6.46
C SER A 250 24.96 -10.15 -7.43
N LYS A 251 24.28 -10.12 -8.58
CA LYS A 251 24.43 -11.17 -9.60
C LYS A 251 25.79 -11.17 -10.27
N ILE A 252 26.32 -9.97 -10.54
CA ILE A 252 27.69 -9.81 -11.04
C ILE A 252 28.66 -10.43 -10.04
N LYS A 253 28.52 -10.08 -8.74
CA LYS A 253 29.36 -10.59 -7.64
C LYS A 253 29.27 -12.12 -7.55
N GLU A 254 28.05 -12.68 -7.53
CA GLU A 254 27.82 -14.12 -7.46
C GLU A 254 28.47 -14.85 -8.66
N THR A 255 28.19 -14.36 -9.86
CA THR A 255 28.75 -14.95 -11.09
C THR A 255 30.28 -14.90 -11.13
N ARG A 256 30.84 -13.73 -10.79
CA ARG A 256 32.28 -13.54 -10.70
C ARG A 256 32.91 -14.51 -9.68
N THR A 257 32.35 -14.60 -8.49
CA THR A 257 32.84 -15.50 -7.42
C THR A 257 32.75 -16.96 -7.85
N ARG A 258 31.67 -17.37 -8.53
CA ARG A 258 31.49 -18.72 -9.04
C ARG A 258 32.54 -19.07 -10.12
N LEU A 259 32.99 -18.07 -10.87
CA LEU A 259 34.07 -18.21 -11.86
C LEU A 259 35.49 -18.11 -11.24
N GLY A 260 35.59 -17.97 -9.92
CA GLY A 260 36.87 -17.85 -9.21
C GLY A 260 37.64 -16.56 -9.49
N MET A 261 36.98 -15.53 -10.03
CA MET A 261 37.60 -14.25 -10.37
C MET A 261 37.59 -13.27 -9.18
N SER A 262 38.71 -12.54 -9.02
CA SER A 262 38.74 -11.39 -8.10
C SER A 262 38.06 -10.14 -8.72
N GLN A 263 37.70 -9.14 -7.90
CA GLN A 263 37.22 -7.85 -8.42
C GLN A 263 38.23 -7.16 -9.33
N LYS A 264 39.52 -7.37 -9.04
CA LYS A 264 40.63 -6.84 -9.86
C LYS A 264 40.66 -7.53 -11.22
N ASP A 265 40.54 -8.86 -11.27
CA ASP A 265 40.55 -9.60 -12.52
C ASP A 265 39.41 -9.20 -13.46
N LEU A 266 38.21 -8.97 -12.89
CA LEU A 266 37.08 -8.46 -13.66
C LEU A 266 37.32 -7.03 -14.13
N ALA A 267 37.83 -6.16 -13.26
CA ALA A 267 38.15 -4.77 -13.59
C ALA A 267 39.18 -4.67 -14.74
N ASP A 268 40.25 -5.44 -14.65
CA ASP A 268 41.32 -5.48 -15.69
C ASP A 268 40.76 -5.96 -17.05
N LYS A 269 39.84 -6.94 -17.03
CA LYS A 269 39.19 -7.45 -18.29
C LYS A 269 38.31 -6.42 -18.99
N ILE A 270 37.69 -5.52 -18.22
CA ILE A 270 36.74 -4.52 -18.76
C ILE A 270 37.34 -3.10 -18.83
N GLY A 271 38.62 -2.95 -18.50
CA GLY A 271 39.30 -1.63 -18.52
C GLY A 271 38.80 -0.65 -17.50
N LEU A 272 38.29 -1.10 -16.35
CA LEU A 272 37.77 -0.26 -15.26
C LEU A 272 38.57 -0.49 -13.97
N THR A 273 38.28 0.29 -12.91
CA THR A 273 38.97 0.11 -11.62
C THR A 273 38.26 -0.93 -10.76
N SER A 274 39.01 -1.61 -9.88
CA SER A 274 38.44 -2.54 -8.90
C SER A 274 37.47 -1.85 -7.93
N SER A 275 37.70 -0.58 -7.60
CA SER A 275 36.77 0.25 -6.81
C SER A 275 35.44 0.44 -7.52
N PHE A 276 35.44 0.68 -8.83
CA PHE A 276 34.20 0.82 -9.63
C PHE A 276 33.42 -0.52 -9.69
N VAL A 277 34.11 -1.64 -9.88
CA VAL A 277 33.48 -2.98 -9.82
C VAL A 277 32.89 -3.23 -8.44
N SER A 278 33.59 -2.88 -7.36
CA SER A 278 33.08 -3.01 -5.98
C SER A 278 31.83 -2.19 -5.75
N GLN A 279 31.78 -0.93 -6.23
CA GLN A 279 30.61 -0.07 -6.12
C GLN A 279 29.40 -0.61 -6.87
N ILE A 280 29.61 -1.17 -8.08
CA ILE A 280 28.54 -1.85 -8.84
C ILE A 280 28.06 -3.09 -8.09
N GLU A 281 28.95 -3.97 -7.63
CA GLU A 281 28.59 -5.20 -6.89
C GLU A 281 27.81 -4.94 -5.62
N ASN A 282 28.07 -3.82 -4.95
CA ASN A 282 27.35 -3.38 -3.77
C ASN A 282 26.09 -2.53 -4.08
N ASN A 283 25.73 -2.39 -5.37
CA ASN A 283 24.61 -1.59 -5.85
C ASN A 283 24.67 -0.10 -5.42
N GLN A 284 25.85 0.43 -5.18
CA GLN A 284 26.08 1.85 -4.85
C GLN A 284 25.97 2.72 -6.10
N ILE A 285 26.35 2.18 -7.26
CA ILE A 285 26.22 2.82 -8.57
C ILE A 285 25.59 1.85 -9.57
N SER A 286 24.86 2.38 -10.55
CA SER A 286 24.36 1.61 -11.68
C SER A 286 25.36 1.69 -12.83
N PRO A 287 25.77 0.54 -13.44
CA PRO A 287 26.64 0.57 -14.61
C PRO A 287 25.92 1.24 -15.78
N SER A 288 26.65 1.95 -16.63
CA SER A 288 26.15 2.35 -17.95
C SER A 288 25.82 1.10 -18.78
N LEU A 289 24.97 1.25 -19.80
CA LEU A 289 24.64 0.13 -20.70
C LEU A 289 25.91 -0.50 -21.30
N ASN A 290 26.88 0.31 -21.69
CA ASN A 290 28.14 -0.16 -22.24
C ASN A 290 28.95 -0.97 -21.20
N SER A 291 29.12 -0.43 -19.99
CA SER A 291 29.81 -1.13 -18.89
C SER A 291 29.08 -2.43 -18.52
N PHE A 292 27.74 -2.43 -18.53
CA PHE A 292 26.94 -3.61 -18.28
C PHE A 292 27.17 -4.73 -19.30
N LEU A 293 27.22 -4.38 -20.59
CA LEU A 293 27.51 -5.35 -21.66
C LEU A 293 28.95 -5.87 -21.58
N GLN A 294 29.93 -5.00 -21.29
CA GLN A 294 31.31 -5.37 -21.07
C GLN A 294 31.49 -6.36 -19.92
N ILE A 295 30.80 -6.11 -18.79
CA ILE A 295 30.80 -7.00 -17.63
C ILE A 295 30.20 -8.35 -17.99
N ALA A 296 29.04 -8.39 -18.66
CA ALA A 296 28.41 -9.64 -19.09
C ALA A 296 29.31 -10.45 -20.00
N ASN A 297 29.96 -9.82 -21.00
CA ASN A 297 30.92 -10.46 -21.90
C ASN A 297 32.15 -10.96 -21.13
N ALA A 298 32.73 -10.19 -20.23
CA ALA A 298 33.88 -10.59 -19.43
C ALA A 298 33.59 -11.80 -18.51
N LEU A 299 32.34 -11.92 -18.05
CA LEU A 299 31.84 -13.05 -17.28
C LEU A 299 31.37 -14.22 -18.13
N GLY A 300 31.36 -14.09 -19.48
CA GLY A 300 30.94 -15.15 -20.41
C GLY A 300 29.45 -15.51 -20.29
N ILE A 301 28.59 -14.57 -19.90
CA ILE A 301 27.16 -14.82 -19.73
C ILE A 301 26.29 -13.94 -20.62
N ASN A 302 25.11 -14.44 -20.95
CA ASN A 302 24.13 -13.61 -21.65
C ASN A 302 23.67 -12.44 -20.75
N PRO A 303 23.74 -11.17 -21.23
CA PRO A 303 23.28 -10.00 -20.43
C PRO A 303 21.90 -10.15 -19.84
N THR A 304 20.99 -10.88 -20.50
CA THR A 304 19.65 -11.13 -19.98
C THR A 304 19.66 -11.91 -18.67
N MET A 305 20.64 -12.76 -18.42
CA MET A 305 20.75 -13.49 -17.14
C MET A 305 20.98 -12.57 -15.95
N LEU A 306 21.67 -11.44 -16.15
CA LEU A 306 21.85 -10.42 -15.13
C LEU A 306 20.56 -9.61 -14.89
N LEU A 307 19.64 -9.57 -15.86
CA LEU A 307 18.38 -8.84 -15.82
C LEU A 307 17.20 -9.68 -15.31
N HIS A 308 17.32 -11.02 -15.25
CA HIS A 308 16.26 -11.86 -14.71
C HIS A 308 16.02 -11.55 -13.22
N LYS A 309 14.77 -11.35 -12.85
CA LYS A 309 14.34 -11.18 -11.45
C LYS A 309 14.59 -12.49 -10.69
N GLU A 310 15.38 -12.44 -9.62
CA GLU A 310 15.27 -13.49 -8.61
C GLU A 310 13.85 -13.49 -8.05
N LYS A 311 13.18 -14.65 -8.13
CA LYS A 311 11.96 -14.87 -7.34
C LYS A 311 12.36 -14.73 -5.88
N ARG A 312 11.70 -13.82 -5.13
CA ARG A 312 11.89 -13.70 -3.68
C ARG A 312 11.68 -15.07 -3.02
N ARG A 313 12.65 -15.49 -2.22
CA ARG A 313 12.63 -16.68 -1.36
C ARG A 313 11.75 -16.49 -0.12
N ASP A 314 10.54 -15.95 -0.24
CA ASP A 314 9.63 -15.80 0.91
C ASP A 314 8.49 -16.82 0.96
N ASP A 315 8.32 -17.62 -0.10
CA ASP A 315 7.55 -18.86 -0.03
C ASP A 315 8.54 -20.02 -0.07
N ALA A 316 8.37 -21.00 0.79
CA ALA A 316 9.21 -22.18 0.81
C ALA A 316 9.39 -22.68 -0.62
N GLU A 317 10.64 -22.91 -1.04
CA GLU A 317 11.08 -23.17 -2.42
C GLU A 317 10.34 -24.35 -3.09
N TRP A 318 9.58 -25.10 -2.29
CA TRP A 318 8.76 -26.27 -2.67
C TRP A 318 7.25 -25.98 -2.73
N LEU A 319 6.75 -24.76 -2.34
CA LEU A 319 5.32 -24.45 -2.31
C LEU A 319 4.92 -23.54 -3.48
N LEU A 320 4.17 -24.07 -4.44
CA LEU A 320 3.58 -23.32 -5.55
C LEU A 320 2.06 -23.21 -5.35
N ARG A 321 1.57 -21.98 -5.11
CA ARG A 321 0.14 -21.72 -4.93
C ARG A 321 -0.58 -21.61 -6.28
N ARG A 322 -1.77 -22.22 -6.41
CA ARG A 322 -2.60 -22.18 -7.63
C ARG A 322 -2.76 -20.76 -8.18
N VAL A 323 -3.03 -19.77 -7.32
CA VAL A 323 -3.17 -18.35 -7.74
C VAL A 323 -1.90 -17.79 -8.40
N ALA A 324 -0.72 -18.21 -7.96
CA ALA A 324 0.55 -17.82 -8.57
C ALA A 324 0.78 -18.51 -9.92
N VAL A 325 0.44 -19.80 -10.01
CA VAL A 325 0.51 -20.58 -11.25
C VAL A 325 -0.40 -20.01 -12.32
N MET A 326 -1.66 -19.68 -12.00
CA MET A 326 -2.62 -19.13 -12.95
C MET A 326 -2.30 -17.72 -13.50
N LYS A 327 -1.23 -17.09 -13.00
CA LYS A 327 -0.68 -15.84 -13.57
C LYS A 327 0.38 -16.08 -14.63
N ASN A 328 0.95 -17.28 -14.70
CA ASN A 328 2.03 -17.65 -15.62
C ASN A 328 1.47 -18.34 -16.86
N VAL A 329 0.78 -17.61 -17.72
CA VAL A 329 0.21 -18.15 -18.95
C VAL A 329 1.33 -18.56 -19.90
N TYR A 330 1.39 -19.84 -20.25
CA TYR A 330 2.30 -20.39 -21.26
C TYR A 330 1.70 -20.26 -22.65
N ARG A 331 0.44 -20.69 -22.83
CA ARG A 331 -0.25 -20.65 -24.12
C ARG A 331 -1.76 -20.46 -23.91
N THR A 332 -2.39 -19.74 -24.83
CA THR A 332 -3.85 -19.64 -24.94
C THR A 332 -4.26 -19.98 -26.36
N GLY A 333 -5.27 -20.82 -26.50
CA GLY A 333 -5.91 -21.15 -27.76
C GLY A 333 -7.42 -21.10 -27.65
N GLN A 334 -8.11 -21.43 -28.74
CA GLN A 334 -9.57 -21.47 -28.74
C GLN A 334 -10.05 -22.62 -27.84
N GLY A 335 -10.69 -22.26 -26.74
CA GLY A 335 -11.25 -23.21 -25.77
C GLY A 335 -10.23 -23.83 -24.79
N TYR A 336 -8.98 -23.34 -24.71
CA TYR A 336 -8.05 -23.82 -23.70
C TYR A 336 -7.04 -22.76 -23.25
N ARG A 337 -6.48 -22.95 -22.05
CA ARG A 337 -5.36 -22.19 -21.51
C ARG A 337 -4.37 -23.11 -20.82
N VAL A 338 -3.09 -22.86 -21.04
CA VAL A 338 -1.99 -23.59 -20.41
C VAL A 338 -1.19 -22.63 -19.55
N TYR A 339 -0.85 -23.08 -18.35
CA TYR A 339 -0.08 -22.30 -17.38
C TYR A 339 1.19 -23.05 -17.00
N THR A 340 2.29 -22.33 -16.84
CA THR A 340 3.54 -22.91 -16.36
C THR A 340 3.50 -23.04 -14.84
N ILE A 341 3.69 -24.26 -14.33
CA ILE A 341 3.91 -24.52 -12.90
C ILE A 341 5.39 -24.34 -12.58
N THR A 342 6.26 -25.04 -13.33
CA THR A 342 7.72 -24.89 -13.24
C THR A 342 8.35 -25.13 -14.62
N ASP A 343 9.40 -24.36 -14.92
CA ASP A 343 10.18 -24.49 -16.15
C ASP A 343 11.64 -24.15 -15.84
N GLY A 344 12.58 -24.84 -16.49
CA GLY A 344 14.02 -24.54 -16.37
C GLY A 344 14.85 -25.57 -15.61
N GLY A 345 14.33 -26.77 -15.37
CA GLY A 345 15.08 -27.91 -14.84
C GLY A 345 15.20 -29.08 -15.86
N LYS A 346 15.48 -30.26 -15.33
CA LYS A 346 15.39 -31.51 -16.12
C LYS A 346 13.93 -31.85 -16.45
N THR A 347 12.98 -31.34 -15.69
CA THR A 347 11.55 -31.60 -15.84
C THR A 347 10.81 -30.30 -15.79
N SER A 348 9.90 -30.07 -16.73
CA SER A 348 8.97 -28.95 -16.75
C SER A 348 7.55 -29.43 -16.37
N ALA A 349 6.76 -28.60 -15.70
CA ALA A 349 5.40 -28.92 -15.31
C ALA A 349 4.43 -27.83 -15.74
N TYR A 350 3.30 -28.24 -16.30
CA TYR A 350 2.25 -27.36 -16.81
C TYR A 350 0.87 -27.79 -16.30
N THR A 351 -0.06 -26.87 -16.17
CA THR A 351 -1.48 -27.20 -16.03
C THR A 351 -2.26 -26.63 -17.19
N ALA A 352 -3.15 -27.45 -17.79
CA ALA A 352 -4.02 -27.02 -18.87
C ALA A 352 -5.47 -27.06 -18.41
N VAL A 353 -6.23 -25.99 -18.73
CA VAL A 353 -7.68 -25.90 -18.50
C VAL A 353 -8.35 -25.87 -19.87
N ILE A 354 -9.26 -26.82 -20.08
CA ILE A 354 -9.95 -27.00 -21.35
C ILE A 354 -11.45 -26.76 -21.14
N ALA A 355 -11.98 -25.77 -21.86
CA ALA A 355 -13.37 -25.33 -21.73
C ALA A 355 -14.38 -26.42 -22.15
N PRO A 356 -15.63 -26.34 -21.65
CA PRO A 356 -16.72 -27.20 -22.10
C PRO A 356 -16.86 -27.20 -23.64
N GLY A 357 -17.04 -28.37 -24.24
CA GLY A 357 -17.25 -28.51 -25.66
C GLY A 357 -16.02 -28.21 -26.57
N ALA A 358 -14.89 -27.87 -25.98
CA ALA A 358 -13.68 -27.50 -26.75
C ALA A 358 -13.09 -28.69 -27.49
N LEU A 359 -12.70 -28.41 -28.75
CA LEU A 359 -11.97 -29.33 -29.62
C LEU A 359 -10.62 -28.70 -29.95
N LEU A 360 -9.53 -29.37 -29.62
CA LEU A 360 -8.19 -28.97 -29.92
C LEU A 360 -7.66 -29.90 -31.06
N ASP A 361 -7.32 -29.31 -32.20
CA ASP A 361 -6.81 -29.97 -33.39
C ASP A 361 -5.28 -30.20 -33.36
N LYS A 362 -4.67 -29.84 -32.23
CA LYS A 362 -3.25 -30.01 -31.96
C LYS A 362 -3.02 -30.22 -30.47
N HIS A 363 -1.90 -30.81 -30.16
CA HIS A 363 -1.44 -30.91 -28.78
C HIS A 363 -1.19 -29.52 -28.19
N PHE A 364 -1.60 -29.33 -26.93
CA PHE A 364 -1.60 -28.03 -26.27
C PHE A 364 -0.20 -27.59 -25.75
N LEU A 365 0.79 -28.47 -25.73
CA LEU A 365 2.19 -28.18 -25.44
C LEU A 365 3.06 -28.26 -26.70
N ASP A 366 4.22 -27.59 -26.68
CA ASP A 366 5.25 -27.79 -27.67
C ASP A 366 5.95 -29.15 -27.42
N ARG A 367 6.27 -29.88 -28.52
CA ARG A 367 6.82 -31.20 -28.43
C ARG A 367 8.05 -31.26 -27.51
N LYS A 368 7.98 -32.10 -26.49
CA LYS A 368 9.07 -32.54 -25.61
C LYS A 368 9.40 -34.00 -25.91
N LYS A 369 10.47 -34.51 -25.33
CA LYS A 369 10.88 -35.91 -25.58
C LYS A 369 9.92 -36.91 -24.99
N GLU A 370 9.51 -36.70 -23.76
CA GLU A 370 8.57 -37.56 -23.04
C GLU A 370 7.60 -36.70 -22.25
N GLU A 371 6.32 -37.08 -22.22
CA GLU A 371 5.29 -36.34 -21.51
C GLU A 371 4.38 -37.30 -20.74
N LEU A 372 4.13 -36.98 -19.46
CA LEU A 372 3.10 -37.64 -18.65
C LEU A 372 1.97 -36.62 -18.42
N ILE A 373 0.78 -36.96 -18.90
CA ILE A 373 -0.40 -36.14 -18.73
C ILE A 373 -1.38 -36.84 -17.78
N PHE A 374 -1.82 -36.16 -16.74
CA PHE A 374 -2.71 -36.66 -15.73
C PHE A 374 -4.00 -35.82 -15.71
N VAL A 375 -5.16 -36.47 -15.66
CA VAL A 375 -6.47 -35.81 -15.55
C VAL A 375 -6.72 -35.47 -14.08
N VAL A 376 -6.59 -34.20 -13.74
CA VAL A 376 -6.80 -33.70 -12.38
C VAL A 376 -8.29 -33.58 -12.07
N ARG A 377 -9.08 -33.16 -13.08
CA ARG A 377 -10.53 -32.99 -12.94
C ARG A 377 -11.23 -33.13 -14.28
N GLY A 378 -12.36 -33.82 -14.27
CA GLY A 378 -13.27 -33.95 -15.41
C GLY A 378 -13.00 -35.16 -16.29
N ARG A 379 -13.48 -35.13 -17.54
CA ARG A 379 -13.32 -36.17 -18.57
C ARG A 379 -12.92 -35.56 -19.91
N ILE A 380 -12.01 -36.22 -20.62
CA ILE A 380 -11.53 -35.76 -21.93
C ILE A 380 -11.31 -36.91 -22.88
N SER A 381 -11.72 -36.77 -24.14
CA SER A 381 -11.33 -37.68 -25.20
C SER A 381 -10.00 -37.25 -25.81
N VAL A 382 -9.11 -38.21 -26.04
CA VAL A 382 -7.84 -38.01 -26.70
C VAL A 382 -7.72 -39.00 -27.89
N ASN A 383 -7.26 -38.48 -29.02
CA ASN A 383 -6.94 -39.31 -30.19
C ASN A 383 -5.43 -39.38 -30.36
N VAL A 384 -4.87 -40.59 -30.35
CA VAL A 384 -3.47 -40.87 -30.58
C VAL A 384 -3.39 -41.97 -31.64
N GLU A 385 -2.70 -41.73 -32.75
CA GLU A 385 -2.54 -42.69 -33.83
C GLU A 385 -3.90 -43.26 -34.34
N ASN A 386 -4.88 -42.40 -34.56
CA ASN A 386 -6.23 -42.73 -34.99
C ASN A 386 -7.03 -43.64 -33.97
N LYS A 387 -6.59 -43.72 -32.72
CA LYS A 387 -7.30 -44.45 -31.67
C LYS A 387 -7.82 -43.44 -30.64
N GLU A 388 -9.13 -43.29 -30.58
CA GLU A 388 -9.81 -42.48 -29.55
C GLU A 388 -9.86 -43.25 -28.25
N ARG A 389 -9.52 -42.52 -27.14
CA ARG A 389 -9.69 -42.99 -25.75
C ARG A 389 -10.30 -41.90 -24.90
N GLU A 390 -11.21 -42.29 -24.04
CA GLU A 390 -11.72 -41.40 -22.99
C GLU A 390 -10.89 -41.57 -21.73
N LEU A 391 -10.37 -40.43 -21.23
CA LEU A 391 -9.65 -40.32 -19.95
C LEU A 391 -10.59 -39.66 -18.92
N ARG A 392 -10.58 -40.15 -17.70
CA ARG A 392 -11.35 -39.65 -16.57
C ARG A 392 -10.46 -39.16 -15.48
N GLU A 393 -11.02 -38.45 -14.53
CA GLU A 393 -10.30 -38.00 -13.34
C GLU A 393 -9.52 -39.15 -12.70
N GLY A 394 -8.23 -38.98 -12.46
CA GLY A 394 -7.30 -39.99 -11.97
C GLY A 394 -6.58 -40.77 -13.05
N ASP A 395 -7.01 -40.73 -14.32
CA ASP A 395 -6.32 -41.40 -15.40
C ASP A 395 -5.10 -40.61 -15.86
N SER A 396 -4.13 -41.34 -16.43
CA SER A 396 -2.94 -40.74 -17.02
C SER A 396 -2.59 -41.35 -18.38
N VAL A 397 -1.95 -40.57 -19.23
CA VAL A 397 -1.37 -41.03 -20.49
C VAL A 397 0.11 -40.65 -20.55
N PHE A 398 0.94 -41.60 -20.95
CA PHE A 398 2.36 -41.40 -21.14
C PHE A 398 2.69 -41.38 -22.63
N LEU A 399 3.23 -40.28 -23.10
CA LEU A 399 3.55 -40.04 -24.51
C LEU A 399 5.08 -40.05 -24.67
N LYS A 400 5.58 -40.96 -25.51
CA LYS A 400 7.02 -41.02 -25.86
C LYS A 400 7.29 -40.49 -27.27
N GLU A 401 6.75 -41.15 -28.25
CA GLU A 401 6.98 -40.89 -29.69
C GLU A 401 5.71 -40.43 -30.40
N ALA A 402 4.57 -40.99 -30.01
CA ALA A 402 3.28 -40.63 -30.55
C ALA A 402 2.73 -39.37 -29.86
N MET A 403 2.18 -38.46 -30.66
CA MET A 403 1.53 -37.23 -30.18
C MET A 403 0.03 -37.31 -30.39
N PRO A 404 -0.76 -36.81 -29.49
CA PRO A 404 -2.19 -36.66 -29.70
C PRO A 404 -2.49 -35.71 -30.84
N ASP A 405 -3.35 -36.16 -31.77
CA ASP A 405 -3.82 -35.33 -32.88
C ASP A 405 -4.97 -34.46 -32.44
N ILE A 406 -5.84 -34.98 -31.53
CA ILE A 406 -7.05 -34.30 -31.11
C ILE A 406 -7.24 -34.52 -29.61
N TRP A 407 -7.60 -33.42 -28.92
CA TRP A 407 -8.17 -33.41 -27.58
C TRP A 407 -9.57 -32.84 -27.62
N GLN A 408 -10.57 -33.53 -27.04
CA GLN A 408 -11.93 -33.06 -27.05
C GLN A 408 -12.59 -33.18 -25.69
N ASN A 409 -13.00 -32.04 -25.14
CA ASN A 409 -13.89 -32.02 -23.98
C ASN A 409 -15.34 -32.12 -24.45
N LYS A 410 -15.91 -33.31 -24.39
CA LYS A 410 -17.32 -33.56 -24.76
C LYS A 410 -18.32 -33.26 -23.63
N THR A 411 -17.87 -32.71 -22.50
CA THR A 411 -18.66 -32.43 -21.33
C THR A 411 -19.09 -30.98 -21.22
N ASN A 412 -19.99 -30.67 -20.29
CA ASN A 412 -20.44 -29.32 -19.98
C ASN A 412 -19.62 -28.65 -18.86
N GLU A 413 -18.54 -29.29 -18.40
CA GLU A 413 -17.65 -28.80 -17.35
C GLU A 413 -16.24 -28.61 -17.87
N GLU A 414 -15.47 -27.73 -17.18
CA GLU A 414 -14.05 -27.56 -17.49
C GLU A 414 -13.26 -28.83 -17.13
N VAL A 415 -12.28 -29.16 -17.94
CA VAL A 415 -11.32 -30.23 -17.68
C VAL A 415 -9.98 -29.60 -17.29
N GLU A 416 -9.38 -30.10 -16.21
CA GLU A 416 -8.05 -29.68 -15.76
C GLU A 416 -7.06 -30.85 -15.89
N LEU A 417 -5.96 -30.59 -16.59
CA LEU A 417 -4.90 -31.55 -16.84
C LEU A 417 -3.59 -31.06 -16.20
N LEU A 418 -2.79 -31.97 -15.67
CA LEU A 418 -1.39 -31.74 -15.28
C LEU A 418 -0.48 -32.43 -16.29
N ALA A 419 0.48 -31.71 -16.84
CA ALA A 419 1.46 -32.26 -17.75
C ALA A 419 2.87 -32.11 -17.17
N LEU A 420 3.64 -33.21 -17.18
CA LEU A 420 5.04 -33.27 -16.81
C LEU A 420 5.85 -33.66 -18.06
N CYS A 421 6.85 -32.84 -18.39
CA CYS A 421 7.67 -32.99 -19.59
C CYS A 421 9.15 -33.04 -19.21
N THR A 422 9.91 -33.93 -19.86
CA THR A 422 11.36 -34.09 -19.66
C THR A 422 12.15 -33.64 -20.88
#